data_f417eeff23e228e7f185beae31d2a1b5
#
_entry.id   f417eeff23e228e7f185beae31d2a1b5
#
_cell.length_a   1.000
_cell.length_b   1.000
_cell.length_c   1.000
_cell.angle_alpha   90.00
_cell.angle_beta   90.00
_cell.angle_gamma   90.00
#
_symmetry.space_group_name_H-M   'P 1'
#
loop_
_entity.id
_entity.type
_entity.pdbx_description
1 polymer ?
#
loop_
_entity_poly.entity_id
_entity_poly.type
_entity_poly.pdbx_seq_one_letter_code
_entity_poly.pdbx_strand_id
1 'polypeptide(L)'
;EEELAHPARKYAPPHGRLYLVCVGSTPVGCIALKALDDTRCEMKRLYVRPEYRGQGIARALVHQLMQEARVAGYRQMVLDTFPFLPEAITLYKREGFYEIERYNDNPMPGSVYLCCEL
;
A
#
# COMPACT_ATOMS: atom_id res chain seq x y z
N GLU A 1 -10.81 6.23 -9.35
CA GLU A 1 -11.66 6.25 -8.82
C GLU A 1 -11.86 5.49 -7.77
N GLU A 2 -12.39 5.62 -7.04
CA GLU A 2 -12.42 4.97 -5.99
C GLU A 2 -13.67 4.64 -5.66
N GLU A 3 -14.06 4.15 -5.26
CA GLU A 3 -15.11 3.94 -4.96
C GLU A 3 -15.46 2.89 -4.41
N LEU A 4 -15.64 2.39 -4.16
CA LEU A 4 -15.91 1.46 -3.79
C LEU A 4 -16.03 1.12 -2.70
N ALA A 5 -16.03 1.32 -2.30
CA ALA A 5 -16.16 1.27 -1.34
C ALA A 5 -16.66 0.53 -0.36
N HIS A 6 -17.57 0.05 -0.32
CA HIS A 6 -18.14 -0.47 0.77
C HIS A 6 -17.35 -1.39 1.53
N PRO A 7 -16.65 -2.20 1.09
CA PRO A 7 -16.01 -3.12 1.94
C PRO A 7 -14.96 -2.54 2.68
N ALA A 8 -14.70 -1.38 2.49
CA ALA A 8 -13.56 -0.82 3.08
C ALA A 8 -13.85 -0.07 4.31
N ARG A 9 -14.76 -0.54 5.10
CA ARG A 9 -15.08 0.18 6.28
C ARG A 9 -13.86 0.50 7.11
N LYS A 10 -12.91 -0.39 7.26
CA LYS A 10 -11.74 -0.11 8.06
C LYS A 10 -10.73 0.77 7.32
N TYR A 11 -10.96 1.04 6.06
CA TYR A 11 -10.10 1.92 5.29
C TYR A 11 -10.80 3.23 4.93
N ALA A 12 -11.91 3.52 5.56
CA ALA A 12 -12.64 4.74 5.27
C ALA A 12 -12.05 5.90 6.07
N PRO A 13 -12.11 7.15 5.56
CA PRO A 13 -11.67 8.29 6.31
C PRO A 13 -12.45 8.41 7.60
N PRO A 14 -11.82 8.96 8.65
CA PRO A 14 -10.51 9.59 8.66
C PRO A 14 -9.35 8.65 8.90
N HIS A 15 -9.64 7.37 9.17
CA HIS A 15 -8.60 6.44 9.58
C HIS A 15 -7.98 5.64 8.45
N GLY A 16 -8.50 5.74 7.25
CA GLY A 16 -7.96 4.99 6.13
C GLY A 16 -8.51 5.46 4.81
N ARG A 17 -7.98 4.89 3.73
CA ARG A 17 -8.40 5.16 2.36
C ARG A 17 -8.25 3.89 1.54
N LEU A 18 -9.12 3.74 0.56
CA LEU A 18 -9.01 2.65 -0.40
C LEU A 18 -9.12 3.25 -1.78
N TYR A 19 -8.19 2.92 -2.65
CA TYR A 19 -8.16 3.42 -4.02
C TYR A 19 -8.27 2.27 -5.00
N LEU A 20 -9.00 2.49 -6.08
CA LEU A 20 -9.09 1.54 -7.18
C LEU A 20 -8.57 2.19 -8.45
N VAL A 21 -7.96 1.39 -9.29
CA VAL A 21 -7.61 1.79 -10.65
C VAL A 21 -8.51 1.01 -11.59
N CYS A 22 -9.10 1.70 -12.53
CA CYS A 22 -10.01 1.07 -13.49
C CYS A 22 -9.55 1.33 -14.92
N VAL A 23 -9.82 0.36 -15.77
CA VAL A 23 -9.73 0.56 -17.22
C VAL A 23 -11.17 0.55 -17.69
N GLY A 24 -11.66 1.71 -18.12
CA GLY A 24 -13.08 1.87 -18.35
C GLY A 24 -13.81 1.71 -17.02
N SER A 25 -14.73 0.77 -16.94
CA SER A 25 -15.43 0.49 -15.70
C SER A 25 -14.93 -0.77 -15.01
N THR A 26 -13.82 -1.33 -15.47
CA THR A 26 -13.29 -2.58 -14.92
C THR A 26 -12.19 -2.29 -13.92
N PRO A 27 -12.34 -2.69 -12.65
CA PRO A 27 -11.27 -2.49 -11.67
C PRO A 27 -10.11 -3.43 -11.99
N VAL A 28 -8.91 -2.89 -12.05
CA VAL A 28 -7.72 -3.67 -12.39
C VAL A 28 -6.65 -3.64 -11.31
N GLY A 29 -6.79 -2.77 -10.32
CA GLY A 29 -5.83 -2.72 -9.22
C GLY A 29 -6.38 -1.97 -8.03
N CYS A 30 -5.77 -2.16 -6.88
CA CYS A 30 -6.17 -1.45 -5.67
C CYS A 30 -5.00 -1.29 -4.71
N ILE A 31 -5.16 -0.36 -3.77
CA ILE A 31 -4.22 -0.13 -2.70
C ILE A 31 -4.96 0.55 -1.56
N ALA A 32 -4.56 0.31 -0.33
CA ALA A 32 -5.23 0.89 0.83
C ALA A 32 -4.24 1.52 1.79
N LEU A 33 -4.70 2.54 2.49
CA LEU A 33 -3.96 3.22 3.54
C LEU A 33 -4.69 3.04 4.84
N LYS A 34 -3.95 2.74 5.90
CA LYS A 34 -4.52 2.61 7.23
C LYS A 34 -3.66 3.39 8.21
N ALA A 35 -4.30 4.18 9.06
CA ALA A 35 -3.57 4.91 10.10
C ALA A 35 -3.11 3.92 11.18
N LEU A 36 -1.86 4.04 11.61
CA LEU A 36 -1.36 3.30 12.76
C LEU A 36 -1.33 4.19 13.99
N ASP A 37 -0.85 5.41 13.81
CA ASP A 37 -0.86 6.41 14.88
C ASP A 37 -0.81 7.78 14.21
N ASP A 38 -0.51 8.83 14.96
CA ASP A 38 -0.55 10.19 14.43
C ASP A 38 0.51 10.45 13.37
N THR A 39 1.59 9.69 13.36
CA THR A 39 2.70 9.95 12.44
C THR A 39 2.96 8.84 11.45
N ARG A 40 2.43 7.65 11.68
CA ARG A 40 2.69 6.50 10.82
C ARG A 40 1.42 5.95 10.21
N CYS A 41 1.51 5.58 8.96
CA CYS A 41 0.43 4.90 8.27
C CYS A 41 0.96 3.60 7.66
N GLU A 42 0.05 2.74 7.29
CA GLU A 42 0.41 1.43 6.76
C GLU A 42 -0.20 1.25 5.38
N MET A 43 0.61 0.79 4.43
CA MET A 43 0.13 0.42 3.10
C MET A 43 -0.37 -1.02 3.16
N LYS A 44 -1.57 -1.23 2.63
CA LYS A 44 -2.20 -2.53 2.60
C LYS A 44 -2.83 -2.77 1.24
N ARG A 45 -3.04 -4.03 0.93
CA ARG A 45 -3.90 -4.43 -0.18
C ARG A 45 -3.42 -4.00 -1.56
N LEU A 46 -2.12 -3.81 -1.74
CA LEU A 46 -1.61 -3.54 -3.08
C LEU A 46 -1.84 -4.77 -3.95
N TYR A 47 -2.58 -4.59 -5.01
CA TYR A 47 -2.88 -5.68 -5.93
C TYR A 47 -3.15 -5.12 -7.32
N VAL A 48 -2.63 -5.82 -8.32
CA VAL A 48 -2.91 -5.50 -9.72
C VAL A 48 -3.26 -6.83 -10.40
N ARG A 49 -4.33 -6.85 -11.16
CA ARG A 49 -4.73 -8.06 -11.86
C ARG A 49 -3.59 -8.56 -12.75
N PRO A 50 -3.37 -9.87 -12.81
CA PRO A 50 -2.22 -10.41 -13.55
C PRO A 50 -2.09 -9.92 -14.98
N GLU A 51 -3.23 -9.79 -15.69
CA GLU A 51 -3.18 -9.39 -17.10
C GLU A 51 -2.81 -7.92 -17.28
N TYR A 52 -2.75 -7.15 -16.20
CA TYR A 52 -2.37 -5.74 -16.26
C TYR A 52 -1.03 -5.47 -15.61
N ARG A 53 -0.32 -6.50 -15.19
CA ARG A 53 0.99 -6.34 -14.56
C ARG A 53 2.03 -5.98 -15.60
N GLY A 54 3.12 -5.37 -15.12
CA GLY A 54 4.20 -4.98 -16.03
C GLY A 54 3.95 -3.69 -16.77
N GLN A 55 2.93 -2.94 -16.40
CA GLN A 55 2.56 -1.70 -17.07
C GLN A 55 2.72 -0.48 -16.18
N GLY A 56 3.33 -0.64 -14.99
CA GLY A 56 3.56 0.48 -14.11
C GLY A 56 2.40 0.83 -13.19
N ILE A 57 1.34 0.03 -13.17
CA ILE A 57 0.16 0.35 -12.36
C ILE A 57 0.49 0.27 -10.87
N ALA A 58 1.21 -0.77 -10.43
CA ALA A 58 1.56 -0.91 -9.01
C ALA A 58 2.40 0.27 -8.56
N ARG A 59 3.36 0.69 -9.37
CA ARG A 59 4.20 1.82 -9.03
C ARG A 59 3.38 3.10 -8.93
N ALA A 60 2.45 3.30 -9.84
CA ALA A 60 1.58 4.47 -9.82
C ALA A 60 0.71 4.48 -8.57
N LEU A 61 0.18 3.32 -8.18
CA LEU A 61 -0.61 3.21 -6.96
C LEU A 61 0.20 3.56 -5.73
N VAL A 62 1.43 3.03 -5.63
CA VAL A 62 2.30 3.30 -4.50
C VAL A 62 2.61 4.80 -4.43
N HIS A 63 2.96 5.42 -5.56
CA HIS A 63 3.24 6.85 -5.60
C HIS A 63 2.03 7.66 -5.16
N GLN A 64 0.85 7.32 -5.64
CA GLN A 64 -0.36 8.03 -5.29
C GLN A 64 -0.61 7.93 -3.79
N LEU A 65 -0.46 6.73 -3.22
CA LEU A 65 -0.69 6.54 -1.80
C LEU A 65 0.32 7.32 -0.96
N MET A 66 1.58 7.32 -1.36
CA MET A 66 2.60 8.08 -0.65
C MET A 66 2.28 9.57 -0.66
N GLN A 67 1.80 10.08 -1.80
CA GLN A 67 1.45 11.49 -1.90
C GLN A 67 0.26 11.82 -1.01
N GLU A 68 -0.77 10.95 -1.00
CA GLU A 68 -1.91 11.15 -0.14
C GLU A 68 -1.51 11.13 1.33
N ALA A 69 -0.60 10.24 1.68
CA ALA A 69 -0.13 10.14 3.06
C ALA A 69 0.62 11.42 3.48
N ARG A 70 1.44 11.97 2.58
CA ARG A 70 2.13 13.22 2.88
C ARG A 70 1.15 14.36 3.11
N VAL A 71 0.15 14.46 2.25
CA VAL A 71 -0.85 15.52 2.36
C VAL A 71 -1.62 15.36 3.67
N ALA A 72 -1.88 14.13 4.09
CA ALA A 72 -2.59 13.88 5.34
C ALA A 72 -1.74 14.13 6.59
N GLY A 73 -0.44 14.35 6.41
CA GLY A 73 0.44 14.70 7.54
C GLY A 73 1.21 13.55 8.13
N TYR A 74 1.15 12.37 7.54
CA TYR A 74 1.95 11.25 8.04
C TYR A 74 3.42 11.45 7.70
N ARG A 75 4.28 10.96 8.56
CA ARG A 75 5.72 11.08 8.40
C ARG A 75 6.38 9.80 7.92
N GLN A 76 5.76 8.67 8.17
CA GLN A 76 6.30 7.37 7.78
C GLN A 76 5.19 6.47 7.26
N MET A 77 5.52 5.68 6.26
CA MET A 77 4.63 4.65 5.75
C MET A 77 5.33 3.31 5.94
N VAL A 78 4.65 2.36 6.57
CA VAL A 78 5.18 1.03 6.78
C VAL A 78 4.33 0.01 6.04
N LEU A 79 4.89 -1.16 5.83
CA LEU A 79 4.17 -2.27 5.22
C LEU A 79 4.81 -3.58 5.62
N ASP A 80 4.05 -4.66 5.51
CA ASP A 80 4.64 -5.98 5.57
C ASP A 80 4.35 -6.70 4.26
N THR A 81 5.25 -7.59 3.88
CA THR A 81 5.11 -8.36 2.64
C THR A 81 5.73 -9.72 2.83
N PHE A 82 5.52 -10.60 1.89
CA PHE A 82 6.00 -11.97 1.99
C PHE A 82 7.36 -12.11 1.33
N PRO A 83 8.24 -12.93 1.92
CA PRO A 83 9.59 -13.08 1.37
C PRO A 83 9.60 -13.73 -0.01
N PHE A 84 8.51 -14.42 -0.37
CA PHE A 84 8.43 -15.08 -1.67
C PHE A 84 7.84 -14.17 -2.75
N LEU A 85 7.79 -12.86 -2.51
CA LEU A 85 7.33 -11.90 -3.50
C LEU A 85 8.47 -10.92 -3.82
N PRO A 86 9.53 -11.39 -4.48
CA PRO A 86 10.70 -10.54 -4.70
C PRO A 86 10.43 -9.33 -5.57
N GLU A 87 9.47 -9.44 -6.48
CA GLU A 87 9.16 -8.30 -7.35
C GLU A 87 8.53 -7.16 -6.55
N ALA A 88 7.67 -7.51 -5.59
CA ALA A 88 7.07 -6.51 -4.74
C ALA A 88 8.12 -5.83 -3.87
N ILE A 89 9.01 -6.62 -3.29
CA ILE A 89 10.07 -6.09 -2.45
C ILE A 89 10.97 -5.16 -3.25
N THR A 90 11.31 -5.54 -4.48
CA THR A 90 12.11 -4.69 -5.35
C THR A 90 11.41 -3.37 -5.64
N LEU A 91 10.11 -3.43 -5.92
CA LEU A 91 9.35 -2.21 -6.17
C LEU A 91 9.40 -1.29 -4.96
N TYR A 92 9.12 -1.82 -3.78
CA TYR A 92 9.12 -0.99 -2.57
C TYR A 92 10.48 -0.36 -2.33
N LYS A 93 11.55 -1.12 -2.48
CA LYS A 93 12.90 -0.58 -2.25
C LYS A 93 13.25 0.51 -3.25
N ARG A 94 12.80 0.36 -4.48
CA ARG A 94 13.01 1.41 -5.49
C ARG A 94 12.27 2.69 -5.14
N GLU A 95 11.16 2.57 -4.42
CA GLU A 95 10.38 3.73 -4.02
C GLU A 95 10.87 4.34 -2.71
N GLY A 96 11.95 3.82 -2.15
CA GLY A 96 12.55 4.40 -0.96
C GLY A 96 12.26 3.66 0.34
N PHE A 97 11.61 2.52 0.26
CA PHE A 97 11.37 1.71 1.45
C PHE A 97 12.63 0.97 1.85
N TYR A 98 12.85 0.86 3.15
CA TYR A 98 13.99 0.12 3.70
C TYR A 98 13.48 -0.86 4.75
N GLU A 99 14.24 -1.90 4.97
CA GLU A 99 13.83 -2.98 5.86
C GLU A 99 13.88 -2.54 7.32
N ILE A 100 12.87 -2.92 8.08
CA ILE A 100 12.80 -2.63 9.52
C ILE A 100 12.42 -3.90 10.26
N GLU A 101 12.41 -3.82 11.58
CA GLU A 101 11.99 -4.93 12.41
C GLU A 101 10.48 -5.05 12.43
N ARG A 102 10.02 -6.20 12.87
CA ARG A 102 8.60 -6.48 12.97
C ARG A 102 7.88 -5.42 13.79
N TYR A 103 6.76 -4.96 13.29
CA TYR A 103 5.97 -3.95 14.01
C TYR A 103 4.52 -4.40 14.23
N ASN A 104 4.12 -5.58 13.75
CA ASN A 104 2.77 -6.08 13.93
C ASN A 104 2.80 -7.58 14.17
N ASP A 105 1.62 -8.17 14.36
CA ASP A 105 1.49 -9.58 14.68
C ASP A 105 1.14 -10.44 13.47
N ASN A 106 1.69 -10.11 12.32
CA ASN A 106 1.49 -10.90 11.12
C ASN A 106 1.90 -12.35 11.40
N PRO A 107 0.99 -13.30 11.26
CA PRO A 107 1.30 -14.70 11.61
C PRO A 107 2.17 -15.41 10.58
N MET A 108 2.39 -14.83 9.41
CA MET A 108 3.15 -15.49 8.37
C MET A 108 4.63 -15.50 8.71
N PRO A 109 5.26 -16.68 8.84
CA PRO A 109 6.68 -16.76 9.15
C PRO A 109 7.53 -16.12 8.05
N GLY A 110 8.57 -15.40 8.45
CA GLY A 110 9.50 -14.85 7.49
C GLY A 110 9.01 -13.59 6.78
N SER A 111 7.91 -12.99 7.24
CA SER A 111 7.44 -11.75 6.64
C SER A 111 8.50 -10.68 6.71
N VAL A 112 8.53 -9.84 5.69
CA VAL A 112 9.49 -8.73 5.56
C VAL A 112 8.75 -7.45 5.89
N TYR A 113 9.37 -6.59 6.70
CA TYR A 113 8.78 -5.35 7.14
C TYR A 113 9.58 -4.19 6.59
N LEU A 114 8.91 -3.22 5.99
CA LEU A 114 9.56 -2.11 5.32
C LEU A 114 8.95 -0.79 5.76
N CYS A 115 9.75 0.26 5.68
CA CYS A 115 9.34 1.61 6.05
C CYS A 115 9.90 2.61 5.06
N CYS A 116 9.14 3.66 4.81
CA CYS A 116 9.59 4.76 3.98
C CYS A 116 9.32 6.07 4.70
N GLU A 117 10.31 6.97 4.68
CA GLU A 117 10.12 8.31 5.20
C GLU A 117 9.32 9.12 4.21
N LEU A 118 8.29 9.77 4.66
CA LEU A 118 7.46 10.61 3.83
C LEU A 118 7.89 12.07 3.96
#